data_a5bd080ca8153d7778535801929228f1
#
_entry.id   a5bd080ca8153d7778535801929228f1
#
_cell.length_a   1.000
_cell.length_b   1.000
_cell.length_c   1.000
_cell.angle_alpha   90.00
_cell.angle_beta   90.00
_cell.angle_gamma   90.00
#
_symmetry.space_group_name_H-M   'P 1'
#
loop_
_entity.id
_entity.type
_entity.pdbx_description
1 polymer ?
#
loop_
_entity_poly.entity_id
_entity_poly.type
_entity_poly.pdbx_seq_one_letter_code
_entity_poly.pdbx_strand_id
1 'polypeptide(L)'
;AARGCRLTVVPAQTPAEEVLEMNPDGIFLSNGPGDPQSCDYAITAVQKLLDSKKPLFGICLGHQLLGLALGGKTRKMPFGHHGANHPVQDLLTGKVMITSQNHGFEVDAETLPDTVTITHRSLFDGSLQGIELKGQPVFSFQGHPEASPGPHDVAYLFDKFINSMQKTA
;
A
#
# COMPACT_ATOMS: atom_id res chain seq x y z
N ALA A 1 12.39 -4.19 10.46
CA ALA A 1 13.41 -4.56 11.47
C ALA A 1 12.76 -5.10 12.76
N ALA A 2 11.82 -4.40 13.38
CA ALA A 2 11.20 -4.80 14.66
C ALA A 2 10.57 -6.21 14.67
N ARG A 3 10.25 -6.77 13.50
CA ARG A 3 9.71 -8.11 13.32
C ARG A 3 10.73 -9.14 12.79
N GLY A 4 12.01 -8.88 12.96
CA GLY A 4 13.08 -9.81 12.58
C GLY A 4 13.48 -9.81 11.09
N CYS A 5 12.93 -8.92 10.28
CA CYS A 5 13.31 -8.84 8.87
C CYS A 5 14.64 -8.12 8.67
N ARG A 6 15.48 -8.66 7.79
CA ARG A 6 16.62 -7.94 7.22
C ARG A 6 16.12 -7.00 6.14
N LEU A 7 16.45 -5.71 6.26
CA LEU A 7 15.98 -4.68 5.33
C LEU A 7 17.11 -4.21 4.41
N THR A 8 16.82 -4.14 3.12
CA THR A 8 17.62 -3.40 2.15
C THR A 8 16.80 -2.22 1.65
N VAL A 9 17.28 -1.01 1.88
CA VAL A 9 16.62 0.22 1.41
C VAL A 9 17.31 0.68 0.14
N VAL A 10 16.52 0.89 -0.90
CA VAL A 10 17.01 1.34 -2.21
C VAL A 10 16.43 2.70 -2.56
N PRO A 11 17.10 3.53 -3.38
CA PRO A 11 16.55 4.77 -3.91
C PRO A 11 15.23 4.55 -4.66
N ALA A 12 14.36 5.55 -4.65
CA ALA A 12 13.04 5.46 -5.29
C ALA A 12 13.09 5.18 -6.81
N GLN A 13 14.19 5.56 -7.47
CA GLN A 13 14.39 5.36 -8.91
C GLN A 13 15.09 4.05 -9.26
N THR A 14 15.36 3.18 -8.28
CA THR A 14 16.00 1.88 -8.54
C THR A 14 15.10 1.05 -9.45
N PRO A 15 15.63 0.55 -10.60
CA PRO A 15 14.86 -0.30 -11.51
C PRO A 15 14.39 -1.60 -10.85
N ALA A 16 13.25 -2.12 -11.32
CA ALA A 16 12.70 -3.37 -10.80
C ALA A 16 13.67 -4.55 -10.92
N GLU A 17 14.44 -4.58 -12.01
CA GLU A 17 15.42 -5.62 -12.29
C GLU A 17 16.48 -5.69 -11.19
N GLU A 18 17.02 -4.55 -10.79
CA GLU A 18 18.03 -4.47 -9.71
C GLU A 18 17.44 -4.92 -8.36
N VAL A 19 16.19 -4.55 -8.09
CA VAL A 19 15.48 -5.01 -6.87
C VAL A 19 15.32 -6.53 -6.89
N LEU A 20 14.94 -7.11 -8.02
CA LEU A 20 14.74 -8.56 -8.17
C LEU A 20 16.05 -9.36 -8.13
N GLU A 21 17.16 -8.80 -8.62
CA GLU A 21 18.50 -9.41 -8.51
C GLU A 21 18.95 -9.60 -7.05
N MET A 22 18.48 -8.75 -6.13
CA MET A 22 18.71 -8.92 -4.69
C MET A 22 17.95 -10.12 -4.09
N ASN A 23 17.08 -10.74 -4.87
CA ASN A 23 16.22 -11.86 -4.48
C ASN A 23 15.48 -11.65 -3.12
N PRO A 24 14.72 -10.57 -2.97
CA PRO A 24 13.99 -10.30 -1.71
C PRO A 24 12.87 -11.33 -1.50
N ASP A 25 12.58 -11.65 -0.24
CA ASP A 25 11.42 -12.48 0.14
C ASP A 25 10.11 -11.69 0.01
N GLY A 26 10.16 -10.38 0.10
CA GLY A 26 9.02 -9.47 -0.08
C GLY A 26 9.47 -8.05 -0.41
N ILE A 27 8.56 -7.29 -1.00
CA ILE A 27 8.81 -5.93 -1.48
C ILE A 27 7.88 -4.97 -0.74
N PHE A 28 8.47 -3.90 -0.20
CA PHE A 28 7.72 -2.87 0.51
C PHE A 28 7.82 -1.53 -0.22
N LEU A 29 6.67 -0.99 -0.61
CA LEU A 29 6.56 0.35 -1.19
C LEU A 29 6.25 1.35 -0.07
N SER A 30 7.23 2.17 0.27
CA SER A 30 7.09 3.12 1.36
C SER A 30 6.18 4.31 1.01
N ASN A 31 5.83 5.09 2.03
CA ASN A 31 5.25 6.40 1.86
C ASN A 31 6.22 7.38 1.17
N GLY A 32 5.69 8.50 0.70
CA GLY A 32 6.46 9.57 0.08
C GLY A 32 5.58 10.78 -0.23
N PRO A 33 6.17 11.91 -0.59
CA PRO A 33 5.45 13.13 -0.93
C PRO A 33 5.06 13.20 -2.41
N GLY A 34 4.14 14.11 -2.72
CA GLY A 34 3.86 14.56 -4.07
C GLY A 34 2.67 13.87 -4.74
N ASP A 35 2.55 14.15 -6.04
CA ASP A 35 1.52 13.59 -6.90
C ASP A 35 1.98 12.22 -7.41
N PRO A 36 1.25 11.13 -7.13
CA PRO A 36 1.64 9.80 -7.56
C PRO A 36 1.69 9.65 -9.08
N GLN A 37 0.90 10.41 -9.84
CA GLN A 37 0.90 10.38 -11.30
C GLN A 37 2.20 10.91 -11.92
N SER A 38 2.96 11.71 -11.17
CA SER A 38 4.26 12.22 -11.62
C SER A 38 5.41 11.21 -11.46
N CYS A 39 5.13 10.04 -10.90
CA CYS A 39 6.12 9.01 -10.60
C CYS A 39 6.13 7.88 -11.64
N ASP A 40 6.15 8.20 -12.93
CA ASP A 40 6.11 7.21 -14.03
C ASP A 40 7.14 6.08 -13.87
N TYR A 41 8.36 6.43 -13.44
CA TYR A 41 9.43 5.47 -13.17
C TYR A 41 9.02 4.45 -12.10
N ALA A 42 8.35 4.88 -11.05
CA ALA A 42 7.92 4.01 -9.95
C ALA A 42 6.72 3.15 -10.37
N ILE A 43 5.76 3.71 -11.12
CA ILE A 43 4.61 2.96 -11.66
C ILE A 43 5.11 1.82 -12.55
N THR A 44 6.04 2.12 -13.47
CA THR A 44 6.67 1.12 -14.36
C THR A 44 7.42 0.05 -13.56
N ALA A 45 8.18 0.45 -12.54
CA ALA A 45 8.88 -0.50 -11.69
C ALA A 45 7.91 -1.41 -10.93
N VAL A 46 6.83 -0.85 -10.36
CA VAL A 46 5.81 -1.64 -9.64
C VAL A 46 5.12 -2.65 -10.57
N GLN A 47 4.81 -2.28 -11.82
CA GLN A 47 4.24 -3.20 -12.81
C GLN A 47 5.16 -4.43 -13.02
N LYS A 48 6.46 -4.21 -13.22
CA LYS A 48 7.44 -5.30 -13.37
C LYS A 48 7.61 -6.13 -12.08
N LEU A 49 7.56 -5.48 -10.91
CA LEU A 49 7.63 -6.17 -9.62
C LEU A 49 6.41 -7.09 -9.40
N LEU A 50 5.22 -6.70 -9.87
CA LEU A 50 4.01 -7.52 -9.82
C LEU A 50 4.15 -8.82 -10.64
N ASP A 51 4.84 -8.78 -11.78
CA ASP A 51 5.10 -9.96 -12.61
C ASP A 51 5.94 -11.03 -11.88
N SER A 52 6.76 -10.63 -10.92
CA SER A 52 7.56 -11.55 -10.10
C SER A 52 6.74 -12.41 -9.14
N LYS A 53 5.48 -12.04 -8.89
CA LYS A 53 4.55 -12.69 -7.93
C LYS A 53 5.06 -12.75 -6.49
N LYS A 54 6.11 -11.99 -6.18
CA LYS A 54 6.61 -11.87 -4.81
C LYS A 54 5.61 -11.09 -3.94
N PRO A 55 5.55 -11.39 -2.64
CA PRO A 55 4.77 -10.60 -1.69
C PRO A 55 5.11 -9.12 -1.79
N LEU A 56 4.07 -8.27 -1.91
CA LEU A 56 4.22 -6.84 -2.04
C LEU A 56 3.22 -6.11 -1.14
N PHE A 57 3.72 -5.18 -0.34
CA PHE A 57 2.90 -4.32 0.51
C PHE A 57 3.25 -2.85 0.29
N GLY A 58 2.24 -2.02 0.01
CA GLY A 58 2.38 -0.57 -0.19
C GLY A 58 1.62 0.26 0.82
N ILE A 59 2.23 1.35 1.32
CA ILE A 59 1.56 2.31 2.22
C ILE A 59 1.58 3.72 1.64
N CYS A 60 0.52 4.49 1.89
CA CYS A 60 0.36 5.88 1.50
C CYS A 60 0.69 6.10 0.00
N LEU A 61 1.82 6.73 -0.36
CA LEU A 61 2.24 6.84 -1.75
C LEU A 61 2.41 5.46 -2.40
N GLY A 62 2.96 4.47 -1.70
CA GLY A 62 3.10 3.10 -2.19
C GLY A 62 1.77 2.43 -2.51
N HIS A 63 0.71 2.72 -1.75
CA HIS A 63 -0.66 2.31 -2.07
C HIS A 63 -1.15 2.96 -3.37
N GLN A 64 -0.91 4.25 -3.54
CA GLN A 64 -1.34 4.99 -4.74
C GLN A 64 -0.59 4.51 -5.99
N LEU A 65 0.71 4.27 -5.89
CA LEU A 65 1.52 3.71 -6.97
C LEU A 65 1.06 2.29 -7.36
N LEU A 66 0.71 1.47 -6.37
CA LEU A 66 0.14 0.15 -6.64
C LEU A 66 -1.21 0.26 -7.36
N GLY A 67 -2.10 1.16 -6.94
CA GLY A 67 -3.36 1.43 -7.61
C GLY A 67 -3.18 1.81 -9.08
N LEU A 68 -2.23 2.71 -9.37
CA LEU A 68 -1.88 3.12 -10.73
C LEU A 68 -1.27 1.98 -11.55
N ALA A 69 -0.36 1.21 -10.97
CA ALA A 69 0.27 0.07 -11.63
C ALA A 69 -0.74 -1.04 -12.01
N LEU A 70 -1.81 -1.18 -11.24
CA LEU A 70 -2.91 -2.11 -11.51
C LEU A 70 -3.96 -1.56 -12.52
N GLY A 71 -3.72 -0.38 -13.08
CA GLY A 71 -4.58 0.23 -14.11
C GLY A 71 -5.66 1.16 -13.57
N GLY A 72 -5.69 1.42 -12.28
CA GLY A 72 -6.56 2.42 -11.65
C GLY A 72 -6.08 3.86 -11.92
N LYS A 73 -6.83 4.81 -11.40
CA LYS A 73 -6.50 6.25 -11.43
C LYS A 73 -6.43 6.80 -10.02
N THR A 74 -5.70 7.89 -9.87
CA THR A 74 -5.70 8.68 -8.63
C THR A 74 -6.35 10.03 -8.88
N ARG A 75 -6.88 10.62 -7.82
CA ARG A 75 -7.44 11.97 -7.85
C ARG A 75 -6.99 12.77 -6.65
N LYS A 76 -6.86 14.08 -6.83
CA LYS A 76 -6.59 15.00 -5.74
C LYS A 76 -7.85 15.18 -4.90
N MET A 77 -7.72 15.04 -3.60
CA MET A 77 -8.81 15.28 -2.66
C MET A 77 -8.99 16.80 -2.41
N PRO A 78 -10.22 17.28 -2.15
CA PRO A 78 -10.44 18.70 -1.83
C PRO A 78 -9.69 19.17 -0.59
N PHE A 79 -9.60 18.34 0.45
CA PHE A 79 -8.98 18.68 1.74
C PHE A 79 -7.87 17.71 2.15
N GLY A 80 -7.87 16.49 1.61
CA GLY A 80 -7.01 15.40 2.06
C GLY A 80 -7.37 14.86 3.45
N HIS A 81 -6.58 13.91 3.94
CA HIS A 81 -6.69 13.38 5.29
C HIS A 81 -5.40 13.65 6.04
N HIS A 82 -5.50 14.37 7.16
CA HIS A 82 -4.36 14.78 7.98
C HIS A 82 -4.70 14.63 9.46
N GLY A 83 -4.14 13.63 10.12
CA GLY A 83 -4.36 13.39 11.55
C GLY A 83 -4.25 11.93 11.94
N ALA A 84 -4.28 11.67 13.25
CA ALA A 84 -4.13 10.35 13.84
C ALA A 84 -5.44 9.81 14.45
N ASN A 85 -6.58 10.25 13.96
CA ASN A 85 -7.91 9.93 14.50
C ASN A 85 -8.91 9.55 13.39
N HIS A 86 -8.43 9.03 12.26
CA HIS A 86 -9.28 8.69 11.12
C HIS A 86 -9.83 7.27 11.26
N PRO A 87 -11.15 7.10 11.38
CA PRO A 87 -11.78 5.79 11.45
C PRO A 87 -11.83 5.16 10.04
N VAL A 88 -11.34 3.95 9.94
CA VAL A 88 -11.34 3.14 8.71
C VAL A 88 -11.99 1.80 9.01
N GLN A 89 -12.89 1.37 8.14
CA GLN A 89 -13.53 0.06 8.24
C GLN A 89 -12.83 -0.97 7.36
N ASP A 90 -12.49 -2.10 7.95
CA ASP A 90 -12.14 -3.32 7.24
C ASP A 90 -13.45 -3.96 6.71
N LEU A 91 -13.58 -4.04 5.40
CA LEU A 91 -14.79 -4.54 4.74
C LEU A 91 -14.95 -6.06 4.83
N LEU A 92 -13.87 -6.80 5.10
CA LEU A 92 -13.91 -8.25 5.25
C LEU A 92 -14.43 -8.66 6.64
N THR A 93 -14.02 -7.95 7.67
CA THR A 93 -14.35 -8.26 9.06
C THR A 93 -15.43 -7.36 9.66
N GLY A 94 -15.70 -6.22 9.03
CA GLY A 94 -16.57 -5.16 9.56
C GLY A 94 -15.94 -4.36 10.70
N LYS A 95 -14.72 -4.67 11.11
CA LYS A 95 -14.02 -3.99 12.21
C LYS A 95 -13.68 -2.56 11.84
N VAL A 96 -13.90 -1.64 12.78
CA VAL A 96 -13.46 -0.24 12.68
C VAL A 96 -12.15 -0.06 13.42
N MET A 97 -11.24 0.63 12.79
CA MET A 97 -9.88 0.90 13.30
C MET A 97 -9.57 2.38 13.22
N ILE A 98 -8.87 2.90 14.20
CA ILE A 98 -8.38 4.28 14.16
C ILE A 98 -6.99 4.29 13.52
N THR A 99 -6.81 5.21 12.58
CA THR A 99 -5.61 5.26 11.73
C THR A 99 -4.98 6.63 11.69
N SER A 100 -3.67 6.66 11.45
CA SER A 100 -2.93 7.87 11.11
C SER A 100 -2.97 8.07 9.60
N GLN A 101 -3.31 9.29 9.16
CA GLN A 101 -3.45 9.66 7.76
C GLN A 101 -2.67 10.95 7.47
N ASN A 102 -1.97 10.99 6.35
CA ASN A 102 -1.33 12.21 5.87
C ASN A 102 -1.17 12.15 4.34
N HIS A 103 -2.26 12.42 3.62
CA HIS A 103 -2.26 12.38 2.15
C HIS A 103 -3.27 13.35 1.55
N GLY A 104 -2.98 13.89 0.36
CA GLY A 104 -3.85 14.76 -0.41
C GLY A 104 -4.39 14.12 -1.70
N PHE A 105 -4.00 12.87 -1.98
CA PHE A 105 -4.48 12.10 -3.12
C PHE A 105 -5.09 10.78 -2.64
N GLU A 106 -6.00 10.23 -3.44
CA GLU A 106 -6.61 8.92 -3.22
C GLU A 106 -6.67 8.12 -4.52
N VAL A 107 -6.74 6.80 -4.40
CA VAL A 107 -7.05 5.93 -5.54
C VAL A 107 -8.56 5.96 -5.79
N ASP A 108 -8.95 6.19 -7.04
CA ASP A 108 -10.36 6.16 -7.44
C ASP A 108 -10.83 4.71 -7.58
N ALA A 109 -11.66 4.30 -6.62
CA ALA A 109 -12.15 2.93 -6.52
C ALA A 109 -12.90 2.45 -7.77
N GLU A 110 -13.59 3.37 -8.48
CA GLU A 110 -14.40 3.04 -9.66
C GLU A 110 -13.55 2.70 -10.89
N THR A 111 -12.27 3.07 -10.86
CA THR A 111 -11.33 2.82 -11.96
C THR A 111 -10.54 1.52 -11.82
N LEU A 112 -10.63 0.87 -10.66
CA LEU A 112 -9.89 -0.37 -10.41
C LEU A 112 -10.50 -1.56 -11.17
N PRO A 113 -9.67 -2.46 -11.72
CA PRO A 113 -10.17 -3.65 -12.40
C PRO A 113 -10.76 -4.69 -11.43
N ASP A 114 -11.59 -5.60 -11.94
CA ASP A 114 -12.24 -6.67 -11.15
C ASP A 114 -11.26 -7.63 -10.47
N THR A 115 -10.00 -7.63 -10.88
CA THR A 115 -8.92 -8.41 -10.23
C THR A 115 -8.49 -7.84 -8.88
N VAL A 116 -8.93 -6.62 -8.55
CA VAL A 116 -8.62 -5.94 -7.29
C VAL A 116 -9.82 -5.99 -6.36
N THR A 117 -9.58 -6.35 -5.12
CA THR A 117 -10.57 -6.28 -4.03
C THR A 117 -10.31 -5.04 -3.19
N ILE A 118 -11.34 -4.24 -2.94
CA ILE A 118 -11.29 -3.14 -1.97
C ILE A 118 -11.44 -3.77 -0.58
N THR A 119 -10.47 -3.53 0.29
CA THR A 119 -10.41 -4.12 1.63
C THR A 119 -10.80 -3.16 2.74
N HIS A 120 -10.56 -1.86 2.55
CA HIS A 120 -10.79 -0.84 3.58
C HIS A 120 -11.40 0.43 3.00
N ARG A 121 -12.27 1.09 3.77
CA ARG A 121 -12.84 2.41 3.45
C ARG A 121 -12.81 3.34 4.64
N SER A 122 -12.62 4.63 4.37
CA SER A 122 -12.79 5.70 5.35
C SER A 122 -14.25 5.83 5.77
N LEU A 123 -14.50 5.98 7.07
CA LEU A 123 -15.84 6.28 7.57
C LEU A 123 -16.18 7.79 7.55
N PHE A 124 -15.20 8.65 7.22
CA PHE A 124 -15.48 10.07 7.09
C PHE A 124 -16.15 10.41 5.75
N ASP A 125 -15.66 9.80 4.66
CA ASP A 125 -16.07 10.19 3.30
C ASP A 125 -16.23 9.00 2.32
N GLY A 126 -16.03 7.77 2.80
CA GLY A 126 -16.12 6.56 1.98
C GLY A 126 -14.93 6.36 1.03
N SER A 127 -13.89 7.20 1.08
CA SER A 127 -12.70 7.07 0.23
C SER A 127 -12.02 5.73 0.42
N LEU A 128 -11.36 5.25 -0.63
CA LEU A 128 -10.65 3.99 -0.64
C LEU A 128 -9.42 4.05 0.27
N GLN A 129 -9.30 3.07 1.17
CA GLN A 129 -8.21 3.02 2.14
C GLN A 129 -7.36 1.76 2.06
N GLY A 130 -7.77 0.75 1.31
CA GLY A 130 -6.98 -0.46 1.14
C GLY A 130 -7.45 -1.32 -0.02
N ILE A 131 -6.49 -1.99 -0.68
CA ILE A 131 -6.73 -2.91 -1.78
C ILE A 131 -5.91 -4.19 -1.63
N GLU A 132 -6.37 -5.25 -2.27
CA GLU A 132 -5.69 -6.54 -2.40
C GLU A 132 -5.87 -7.09 -3.81
N LEU A 133 -4.80 -7.61 -4.41
CA LEU A 133 -4.84 -8.27 -5.71
C LEU A 133 -5.27 -9.73 -5.54
N LYS A 134 -6.34 -10.13 -6.22
CA LYS A 134 -6.86 -11.50 -6.15
C LYS A 134 -5.82 -12.52 -6.62
N GLY A 135 -5.61 -13.56 -5.81
CA GLY A 135 -4.73 -14.67 -6.16
C GLY A 135 -3.23 -14.38 -6.05
N GLN A 136 -2.83 -13.23 -5.53
CA GLN A 136 -1.44 -12.88 -5.28
C GLN A 136 -1.27 -12.26 -3.88
N PRO A 137 -0.11 -12.45 -3.23
CA PRO A 137 0.17 -11.85 -1.93
C PRO A 137 0.55 -10.36 -2.06
N VAL A 138 -0.33 -9.58 -2.68
CA VAL A 138 -0.13 -8.15 -2.99
C VAL A 138 -1.27 -7.36 -2.40
N PHE A 139 -0.96 -6.42 -1.52
CA PHE A 139 -1.97 -5.56 -0.89
C PHE A 139 -1.39 -4.20 -0.50
N SER A 140 -2.26 -3.25 -0.19
CA SER A 140 -1.81 -1.93 0.24
C SER A 140 -2.82 -1.24 1.14
N PHE A 141 -2.35 -0.19 1.84
CA PHE A 141 -3.12 0.61 2.75
C PHE A 141 -2.77 2.10 2.61
N GLN A 142 -3.79 2.97 2.54
CA GLN A 142 -3.59 4.42 2.33
C GLN A 142 -3.02 5.12 3.56
N GLY A 143 -3.35 4.65 4.75
CA GLY A 143 -2.84 5.23 6.00
C GLY A 143 -1.43 4.80 6.34
N HIS A 144 -1.01 5.14 7.56
CA HIS A 144 0.33 4.90 8.10
C HIS A 144 0.30 3.89 9.24
N PRO A 145 0.38 2.56 8.96
CA PRO A 145 0.41 1.54 10.01
C PRO A 145 1.68 1.58 10.86
N GLU A 146 2.72 2.25 10.39
CA GLU A 146 3.98 2.48 11.08
C GLU A 146 3.95 3.67 12.05
N ALA A 147 2.84 4.39 12.14
CA ALA A 147 2.73 5.62 12.93
C ALA A 147 3.20 5.45 14.37
N SER A 148 4.01 6.39 14.83
CA SER A 148 4.52 6.47 16.20
C SER A 148 4.42 7.91 16.68
N PRO A 149 3.81 8.16 17.83
CA PRO A 149 3.35 7.23 18.87
C PRO A 149 2.10 6.38 18.58
N GLY A 150 1.43 6.50 17.51
CA GLY A 150 0.25 5.71 17.20
C GLY A 150 -0.84 6.54 16.56
N PRO A 151 -2.03 5.97 16.22
CA PRO A 151 -2.63 4.68 16.59
C PRO A 151 -1.98 3.44 15.95
N HIS A 152 -2.14 2.27 16.60
CA HIS A 152 -1.52 1.01 16.18
C HIS A 152 -2.51 -0.04 15.69
N ASP A 153 -3.78 0.30 15.53
CA ASP A 153 -4.85 -0.64 15.20
C ASP A 153 -4.59 -1.41 13.90
N VAL A 154 -3.90 -0.79 12.94
CA VAL A 154 -3.58 -1.37 11.63
C VAL A 154 -2.16 -1.94 11.54
N ALA A 155 -1.41 -2.02 12.65
CA ALA A 155 -0.06 -2.58 12.68
C ALA A 155 0.00 -4.06 12.28
N TYR A 156 -1.12 -4.81 12.40
CA TYR A 156 -1.26 -6.20 11.96
C TYR A 156 -1.00 -6.39 10.46
N LEU A 157 -1.10 -5.34 9.65
CA LEU A 157 -0.79 -5.40 8.22
C LEU A 157 0.68 -5.78 7.95
N PHE A 158 1.60 -5.39 8.85
CA PHE A 158 2.98 -5.86 8.77
C PHE A 158 3.10 -7.36 9.07
N ASP A 159 2.31 -7.88 10.00
CA ASP A 159 2.30 -9.32 10.31
C ASP A 159 1.72 -10.12 9.13
N LYS A 160 0.65 -9.59 8.50
CA LYS A 160 0.10 -10.14 7.25
C LYS A 160 1.16 -10.22 6.16
N PHE A 161 1.96 -9.16 5.98
CA PHE A 161 3.03 -9.11 4.99
C PHE A 161 4.13 -10.14 5.25
N ILE A 162 4.60 -10.25 6.50
CA ILE A 162 5.63 -11.24 6.89
C ILE A 162 5.11 -12.67 6.68
N ASN A 163 3.88 -12.95 7.09
CA ASN A 163 3.26 -14.25 6.90
C ASN A 163 3.12 -14.63 5.42
N SER A 164 2.93 -13.65 4.53
CA SER A 164 2.87 -13.90 3.09
C SER A 164 4.23 -14.31 2.52
N MET A 165 5.34 -13.76 3.04
CA MET A 165 6.70 -14.15 2.64
C MET A 165 7.03 -15.59 3.04
N GLN A 166 6.58 -16.05 4.22
CA GLN A 166 6.83 -17.41 4.70
C GLN A 166 6.06 -18.49 3.92
N LYS A 167 4.96 -18.14 3.26
CA LYS A 167 4.16 -19.09 2.45
C LYS A 167 4.69 -19.28 1.04
N THR A 168 5.56 -18.37 0.60
CA THR A 168 6.13 -18.37 -0.76
C THR A 168 7.55 -18.95 -0.80
N ALA A 169 8.15 -19.16 0.36
CA ALA A 169 9.42 -19.88 0.52
C ALA A 169 9.14 -21.37 0.69
#